data_bee96e1e814a1bfab55e6ae1934da11e
#
_entry.id   bee96e1e814a1bfab55e6ae1934da11e
#
_cell.length_a   1.000
_cell.length_b   1.000
_cell.length_c   1.000
_cell.angle_alpha   90.00
_cell.angle_beta   90.00
_cell.angle_gamma   90.00
#
_symmetry.space_group_name_H-M   'P 1'
#
loop_
_entity.id
_entity.type
_entity.pdbx_description
1 polymer ?
#
loop_
_entity_poly.entity_id
_entity_poly.type
_entity_poly.pdbx_seq_one_letter_code
_entity_poly.pdbx_strand_id
1 'polypeptide(L)'
;MKKLMFLMFALVMGFSASAQTLPDVKVENQEGKVVSIREVVDGTPMIISFWSTTCKPCIMELNAINNNLPDWLEEVDMKVVAVSVDDARTVSRARAMTQGQGWDDYTCLYDKNQDLKRAMNVSLTPHTFIVDGSGNIVYSHSGYTPGSEEELFEKIKALK
;
A
#
# COMPACT_ATOMS: atom_id res chain seq x y z
N MET A 1 -24.40 4.15 62.28
CA MET A 1 -23.19 4.25 61.46
C MET A 1 -23.44 3.49 60.14
N LYS A 2 -23.88 4.22 59.14
CA LYS A 2 -24.21 3.64 57.81
C LYS A 2 -22.97 3.73 56.91
N LYS A 3 -22.36 2.58 56.60
CA LYS A 3 -21.25 2.49 55.66
C LYS A 3 -21.81 2.61 54.24
N LEU A 4 -21.55 3.74 53.59
CA LEU A 4 -21.87 3.99 52.22
C LEU A 4 -20.79 3.32 51.34
N MET A 5 -21.15 2.21 50.69
CA MET A 5 -20.28 1.47 49.78
C MET A 5 -20.44 2.07 48.38
N PHE A 6 -19.50 2.93 47.95
CA PHE A 6 -19.43 3.45 46.59
C PHE A 6 -18.95 2.34 45.67
N LEU A 7 -19.87 1.80 44.88
CA LEU A 7 -19.53 0.93 43.75
C LEU A 7 -19.04 1.82 42.58
N MET A 8 -17.73 1.88 42.41
CA MET A 8 -17.10 2.53 41.28
C MET A 8 -17.23 1.59 40.03
N PHE A 9 -18.23 1.85 39.19
CA PHE A 9 -18.39 1.16 37.92
C PHE A 9 -17.40 1.77 36.94
N ALA A 10 -16.24 1.11 36.78
CA ALA A 10 -15.27 1.48 35.75
C ALA A 10 -15.82 1.11 34.37
N LEU A 11 -16.32 2.12 33.65
CA LEU A 11 -16.72 2.02 32.24
C LEU A 11 -15.45 1.86 31.40
N VAL A 12 -15.08 0.63 31.11
CA VAL A 12 -14.02 0.33 30.13
C VAL A 12 -14.60 0.66 28.74
N MET A 13 -14.37 1.89 28.28
CA MET A 13 -14.58 2.24 26.87
C MET A 13 -13.53 1.49 26.05
N GLY A 14 -13.93 0.36 25.48
CA GLY A 14 -13.14 -0.34 24.47
C GLY A 14 -12.99 0.56 23.25
N PHE A 15 -11.82 1.16 23.06
CA PHE A 15 -11.44 1.76 21.78
C PHE A 15 -11.31 0.62 20.76
N SER A 16 -12.35 0.36 20.00
CA SER A 16 -12.25 -0.43 18.78
C SER A 16 -11.45 0.42 17.79
N ALA A 17 -10.15 0.17 17.67
CA ALA A 17 -9.37 0.68 16.56
C ALA A 17 -9.99 0.08 15.28
N SER A 18 -10.77 0.89 14.56
CA SER A 18 -11.28 0.51 13.24
C SER A 18 -10.08 0.35 12.31
N ALA A 19 -9.78 -0.88 11.91
CA ALA A 19 -8.75 -1.13 10.91
C ALA A 19 -9.16 -0.38 9.63
N GLN A 20 -8.28 0.48 9.13
CA GLN A 20 -8.52 1.19 7.88
C GLN A 20 -8.44 0.18 6.75
N THR A 21 -9.50 0.07 5.95
CA THR A 21 -9.55 -0.80 4.78
C THR A 21 -9.29 -0.02 3.50
N LEU A 22 -8.91 -0.73 2.42
CA LEU A 22 -8.80 -0.12 1.10
C LEU A 22 -10.13 0.55 0.71
N PRO A 23 -10.10 1.81 0.26
CA PRO A 23 -11.29 2.53 -0.17
C PRO A 23 -11.85 1.94 -1.47
N ASP A 24 -13.13 2.21 -1.78
CA ASP A 24 -13.69 1.87 -3.09
C ASP A 24 -13.46 3.02 -4.07
N VAL A 25 -12.27 3.07 -4.64
CA VAL A 25 -11.85 4.10 -5.59
C VAL A 25 -11.43 3.45 -6.89
N LYS A 26 -11.79 4.08 -8.00
CA LYS A 26 -11.47 3.61 -9.36
C LYS A 26 -10.15 4.22 -9.84
N VAL A 27 -9.33 3.36 -10.42
CA VAL A 27 -8.03 3.69 -11.06
C VAL A 27 -7.96 3.01 -12.42
N GLU A 28 -6.96 3.34 -13.23
CA GLU A 28 -6.72 2.59 -14.47
C GLU A 28 -5.67 1.51 -14.26
N ASN A 29 -5.83 0.37 -14.90
CA ASN A 29 -4.81 -0.68 -14.96
C ASN A 29 -3.84 -0.46 -16.13
N GLN A 30 -2.91 -1.40 -16.35
CA GLN A 30 -1.90 -1.33 -17.39
C GLN A 30 -2.50 -1.28 -18.81
N GLU A 31 -3.66 -1.90 -19.04
CA GLU A 31 -4.39 -1.90 -20.31
C GLU A 31 -5.26 -0.65 -20.50
N GLY A 32 -5.29 0.27 -19.52
CA GLY A 32 -6.14 1.47 -19.55
C GLY A 32 -7.58 1.22 -19.16
N LYS A 33 -7.90 0.02 -18.66
CA LYS A 33 -9.24 -0.30 -18.14
C LYS A 33 -9.41 0.28 -16.74
N VAL A 34 -10.59 0.85 -16.49
CA VAL A 34 -10.97 1.36 -15.17
C VAL A 34 -11.39 0.18 -14.28
N VAL A 35 -10.71 0.05 -13.13
CA VAL A 35 -10.92 -1.00 -12.12
C VAL A 35 -11.03 -0.38 -10.73
N SER A 36 -11.69 -1.05 -9.78
CA SER A 36 -11.63 -0.65 -8.38
C SER A 36 -10.29 -1.10 -7.77
N ILE A 37 -9.69 -0.27 -6.90
CA ILE A 37 -8.51 -0.72 -6.13
C ILE A 37 -8.81 -1.97 -5.31
N ARG A 38 -10.06 -2.19 -4.90
CA ARG A 38 -10.46 -3.38 -4.16
C ARG A 38 -10.35 -4.68 -4.96
N GLU A 39 -10.30 -4.61 -6.29
CA GLU A 39 -10.11 -5.78 -7.14
C GLU A 39 -8.70 -6.42 -6.98
N VAL A 40 -7.75 -5.71 -6.36
CA VAL A 40 -6.44 -6.30 -6.03
C VAL A 40 -6.51 -7.23 -4.81
N VAL A 41 -7.59 -7.22 -4.02
CA VAL A 41 -7.77 -8.07 -2.84
C VAL A 41 -8.22 -9.45 -3.27
N ASP A 42 -7.40 -10.47 -3.03
CA ASP A 42 -7.65 -11.86 -3.44
C ASP A 42 -7.24 -12.90 -2.38
N GLY A 43 -6.99 -12.45 -1.15
CA GLY A 43 -6.51 -13.30 -0.05
C GLY A 43 -5.00 -13.24 0.17
N THR A 44 -4.26 -12.64 -0.77
CA THR A 44 -2.79 -12.52 -0.69
C THR A 44 -2.41 -11.17 -0.07
N PRO A 45 -1.54 -11.13 0.94
CA PRO A 45 -1.03 -9.87 1.48
C PRO A 45 -0.20 -9.12 0.43
N MET A 46 -0.16 -7.79 0.52
CA MET A 46 0.47 -6.99 -0.51
C MET A 46 1.18 -5.75 0.02
N ILE A 47 2.20 -5.33 -0.73
CA ILE A 47 2.81 -4.01 -0.66
C ILE A 47 2.10 -3.12 -1.68
N ILE A 48 1.57 -1.95 -1.26
CA ILE A 48 1.04 -0.93 -2.17
C ILE A 48 1.93 0.30 -2.05
N SER A 49 2.67 0.66 -3.11
CA SER A 49 3.53 1.84 -3.13
C SER A 49 3.03 2.88 -4.11
N PHE A 50 2.84 4.11 -3.62
CA PHE A 50 2.50 5.28 -4.42
C PHE A 50 3.77 5.96 -4.93
N TRP A 51 3.85 6.17 -6.24
CA TRP A 51 5.02 6.69 -6.91
C TRP A 51 4.67 7.67 -8.05
N SER A 52 5.67 8.37 -8.58
CA SER A 52 5.54 9.16 -9.82
C SER A 52 6.82 9.09 -10.66
N THR A 53 6.70 9.43 -11.93
CA THR A 53 7.84 9.41 -12.87
C THR A 53 8.95 10.40 -12.52
N THR A 54 8.68 11.40 -11.70
CA THR A 54 9.65 12.41 -11.24
C THR A 54 10.19 12.11 -9.84
N CYS A 55 9.68 11.09 -9.18
CA CYS A 55 10.07 10.71 -7.83
C CYS A 55 11.22 9.70 -7.84
N LYS A 56 12.47 10.19 -7.79
CA LYS A 56 13.64 9.33 -7.80
C LYS A 56 13.66 8.31 -6.63
N PRO A 57 13.41 8.69 -5.36
CA PRO A 57 13.39 7.73 -4.26
C PRO A 57 12.28 6.67 -4.41
N CYS A 58 11.15 6.98 -5.06
CA CYS A 58 10.11 5.99 -5.37
C CYS A 58 10.62 4.88 -6.30
N ILE A 59 11.32 5.28 -7.36
CA ILE A 59 11.88 4.34 -8.33
C ILE A 59 12.97 3.49 -7.66
N MET A 60 13.76 4.07 -6.76
CA MET A 60 14.76 3.34 -5.99
C MET A 60 14.12 2.29 -5.09
N GLU A 61 13.05 2.64 -4.35
CA GLU A 61 12.29 1.70 -3.50
C GLU A 61 11.72 0.54 -4.32
N LEU A 62 10.97 0.86 -5.39
CA LEU A 62 10.34 -0.16 -6.23
C LEU A 62 11.38 -1.07 -6.90
N ASN A 63 12.52 -0.54 -7.31
CA ASN A 63 13.61 -1.37 -7.86
C ASN A 63 14.27 -2.24 -6.78
N ALA A 64 14.44 -1.75 -5.55
CA ALA A 64 14.98 -2.54 -4.45
C ALA A 64 14.03 -3.69 -4.10
N ILE A 65 12.72 -3.43 -4.02
CA ILE A 65 11.70 -4.46 -3.82
C ILE A 65 11.75 -5.48 -4.97
N ASN A 66 11.82 -5.02 -6.23
CA ASN A 66 11.84 -5.89 -7.41
C ASN A 66 13.05 -6.83 -7.42
N ASN A 67 14.21 -6.33 -7.00
CA ASN A 67 15.42 -7.14 -6.94
C ASN A 67 15.36 -8.25 -5.88
N ASN A 68 14.64 -8.02 -4.77
CA ASN A 68 14.49 -8.97 -3.68
C ASN A 68 13.25 -9.87 -3.83
N LEU A 69 12.29 -9.47 -4.66
CA LEU A 69 10.99 -10.14 -4.78
C LEU A 69 11.07 -11.65 -5.09
N PRO A 70 11.96 -12.13 -5.97
CA PRO A 70 12.09 -13.56 -6.22
C PRO A 70 12.44 -14.36 -4.95
N ASP A 71 13.38 -13.88 -4.15
CA ASP A 71 13.78 -14.53 -2.90
C ASP A 71 12.67 -14.45 -1.85
N TRP A 72 11.97 -13.31 -1.77
CA TRP A 72 10.85 -13.13 -0.86
C TRP A 72 9.67 -14.04 -1.15
N LEU A 73 9.39 -14.31 -2.44
CA LEU A 73 8.32 -15.22 -2.88
C LEU A 73 8.62 -16.69 -2.55
N GLU A 74 9.90 -17.06 -2.34
CA GLU A 74 10.24 -18.39 -1.83
C GLU A 74 9.84 -18.58 -0.35
N GLU A 75 9.79 -17.47 0.42
CA GLU A 75 9.46 -17.51 1.84
C GLU A 75 7.97 -17.27 2.13
N VAL A 76 7.33 -16.37 1.39
CA VAL A 76 5.94 -15.95 1.64
C VAL A 76 5.21 -15.60 0.34
N ASP A 77 3.97 -16.05 0.23
CA ASP A 77 3.08 -15.62 -0.86
C ASP A 77 2.68 -14.17 -0.62
N MET A 78 3.04 -13.30 -1.56
CA MET A 78 2.78 -11.86 -1.51
C MET A 78 2.72 -11.25 -2.89
N LYS A 79 2.20 -10.04 -3.00
CA LYS A 79 2.24 -9.28 -4.26
C LYS A 79 2.59 -7.81 -4.04
N VAL A 80 3.00 -7.16 -5.12
CA VAL A 80 3.34 -5.74 -5.14
C VAL A 80 2.40 -5.00 -6.08
N VAL A 81 1.82 -3.92 -5.59
CA VAL A 81 0.93 -3.02 -6.34
C VAL A 81 1.61 -1.65 -6.42
N ALA A 82 2.03 -1.25 -7.61
CA ALA A 82 2.64 0.05 -7.85
C ALA A 82 1.57 1.02 -8.39
N VAL A 83 1.24 2.06 -7.61
CA VAL A 83 0.23 3.06 -7.95
C VAL A 83 0.91 4.35 -8.39
N SER A 84 0.88 4.65 -9.71
CA SER A 84 1.35 5.93 -10.22
C SER A 84 0.35 7.04 -9.90
N VAL A 85 0.85 8.16 -9.38
CA VAL A 85 0.07 9.40 -9.16
C VAL A 85 0.32 10.44 -10.26
N ASP A 86 0.94 10.04 -11.38
CA ASP A 86 1.10 10.86 -12.57
C ASP A 86 -0.26 11.26 -13.14
N ASP A 87 -0.43 12.54 -13.47
CA ASP A 87 -1.69 13.07 -13.99
C ASP A 87 -1.95 12.67 -15.46
N ALA A 88 -3.06 13.13 -16.02
CA ALA A 88 -3.45 12.81 -17.39
C ALA A 88 -2.41 13.25 -18.46
N ARG A 89 -1.51 14.19 -18.13
CA ARG A 89 -0.45 14.66 -19.04
C ARG A 89 0.80 13.78 -18.99
N THR A 90 1.03 13.10 -17.87
CA THR A 90 2.27 12.35 -17.61
C THR A 90 2.04 10.84 -17.48
N VAL A 91 0.79 10.36 -17.39
CA VAL A 91 0.46 8.95 -17.21
C VAL A 91 1.01 8.03 -18.32
N SER A 92 1.10 8.51 -19.56
CA SER A 92 1.72 7.73 -20.65
C SER A 92 3.20 7.49 -20.42
N ARG A 93 3.91 8.45 -19.81
CA ARG A 93 5.29 8.28 -19.37
C ARG A 93 5.40 7.25 -18.23
N ALA A 94 4.45 7.28 -17.30
CA ALA A 94 4.41 6.28 -16.21
C ALA A 94 4.23 4.86 -16.76
N ARG A 95 3.32 4.65 -17.73
CA ARG A 95 3.13 3.36 -18.41
C ARG A 95 4.39 2.87 -19.12
N ALA A 96 5.06 3.76 -19.85
CA ALA A 96 6.32 3.42 -20.51
C ALA A 96 7.43 3.09 -19.50
N MET A 97 7.46 3.78 -18.37
CA MET A 97 8.45 3.55 -17.33
C MET A 97 8.24 2.19 -16.65
N THR A 98 7.03 1.80 -16.30
CA THR A 98 6.76 0.48 -15.69
C THR A 98 7.21 -0.67 -16.58
N GLN A 99 7.00 -0.54 -17.90
CA GLN A 99 7.47 -1.52 -18.87
C GLN A 99 9.01 -1.55 -18.99
N GLY A 100 9.66 -0.39 -18.89
CA GLY A 100 11.12 -0.27 -19.02
C GLY A 100 11.91 -0.63 -17.75
N GLN A 101 11.27 -0.66 -16.57
CA GLN A 101 11.93 -0.99 -15.29
C GLN A 101 11.98 -2.50 -15.00
N GLY A 102 11.30 -3.33 -15.80
CA GLY A 102 11.21 -4.77 -15.52
C GLY A 102 10.34 -5.10 -14.31
N TRP A 103 9.29 -4.31 -14.06
CA TRP A 103 8.30 -4.56 -12.99
C TRP A 103 7.18 -5.48 -13.49
N ASP A 104 7.57 -6.57 -14.16
CA ASP A 104 6.62 -7.48 -14.82
C ASP A 104 5.75 -8.26 -13.82
N ASP A 105 6.27 -8.49 -12.61
CA ASP A 105 5.55 -9.16 -11.51
C ASP A 105 4.68 -8.20 -10.68
N TYR A 106 4.66 -6.91 -11.03
CA TYR A 106 3.88 -5.91 -10.30
C TYR A 106 2.51 -5.71 -10.92
N THR A 107 1.51 -5.55 -10.06
CA THR A 107 0.22 -4.96 -10.47
C THR A 107 0.40 -3.45 -10.59
N CYS A 108 0.50 -2.93 -11.81
CA CYS A 108 0.67 -1.50 -12.06
C CYS A 108 -0.68 -0.81 -12.26
N LEU A 109 -0.96 0.19 -11.43
CA LEU A 109 -2.18 1.00 -11.46
C LEU A 109 -1.85 2.48 -11.63
N TYR A 110 -2.79 3.24 -12.20
CA TYR A 110 -2.61 4.65 -12.55
C TYR A 110 -3.76 5.49 -12.02
N ASP A 111 -3.48 6.29 -11.01
CA ASP A 111 -4.41 7.20 -10.32
C ASP A 111 -4.29 8.61 -10.90
N LYS A 112 -4.58 8.77 -12.19
CA LYS A 112 -4.38 10.03 -12.93
C LYS A 112 -5.16 11.23 -12.42
N ASN A 113 -6.23 11.01 -11.66
CA ASN A 113 -7.01 12.05 -11.01
C ASN A 113 -6.60 12.25 -9.55
N GLN A 114 -5.69 11.41 -9.03
CA GLN A 114 -5.24 11.39 -7.63
C GLN A 114 -6.40 11.17 -6.63
N ASP A 115 -7.46 10.48 -7.04
CA ASP A 115 -8.60 10.17 -6.18
C ASP A 115 -8.23 9.15 -5.11
N LEU A 116 -7.50 8.10 -5.49
CA LEU A 116 -7.00 7.08 -4.57
C LEU A 116 -5.96 7.66 -3.62
N LYS A 117 -5.03 8.46 -4.14
CA LYS A 117 -4.05 9.21 -3.35
C LYS A 117 -4.72 10.02 -2.24
N ARG A 118 -5.79 10.77 -2.57
CA ARG A 118 -6.55 11.56 -1.59
C ARG A 118 -7.30 10.68 -0.59
N ALA A 119 -7.98 9.63 -1.08
CA ALA A 119 -8.76 8.74 -0.22
C ALA A 119 -7.88 7.98 0.79
N MET A 120 -6.62 7.71 0.46
CA MET A 120 -5.64 7.06 1.34
C MET A 120 -4.75 8.06 2.10
N ASN A 121 -5.04 9.36 2.06
CA ASN A 121 -4.29 10.43 2.75
C ASN A 121 -2.79 10.46 2.40
N VAL A 122 -2.42 10.11 1.18
CA VAL A 122 -1.04 10.16 0.69
C VAL A 122 -0.65 11.61 0.39
N SER A 123 0.21 12.19 1.20
CA SER A 123 0.71 13.57 1.03
C SER A 123 1.95 13.62 0.15
N LEU A 124 2.90 12.74 0.40
CA LEU A 124 4.20 12.68 -0.27
C LEU A 124 4.41 11.30 -0.87
N THR A 125 5.28 11.19 -1.88
CA THR A 125 5.74 9.92 -2.45
C THR A 125 7.26 9.77 -2.27
N PRO A 126 7.79 8.55 -2.08
CA PRO A 126 7.02 7.32 -1.94
C PRO A 126 6.20 7.30 -0.66
N HIS A 127 5.01 6.73 -0.74
CA HIS A 127 4.21 6.35 0.41
C HIS A 127 3.78 4.90 0.21
N THR A 128 4.13 4.06 1.17
CA THR A 128 3.99 2.61 1.03
C THR A 128 3.15 2.06 2.15
N PHE A 129 2.22 1.19 1.80
CA PHE A 129 1.31 0.50 2.69
C PHE A 129 1.55 -1.00 2.65
N ILE A 130 1.40 -1.66 3.79
CA ILE A 130 1.18 -3.11 3.87
C ILE A 130 -0.31 -3.34 4.09
N VAL A 131 -0.87 -4.19 3.24
CA VAL A 131 -2.29 -4.55 3.26
C VAL A 131 -2.39 -6.06 3.40
N ASP A 132 -3.23 -6.54 4.34
CA ASP A 132 -3.46 -7.97 4.53
C ASP A 132 -4.33 -8.55 3.41
N GLY A 133 -4.47 -9.89 3.40
CA GLY A 133 -5.27 -10.60 2.39
C GLY A 133 -6.76 -10.26 2.39
N SER A 134 -7.26 -9.57 3.44
CA SER A 134 -8.64 -9.10 3.56
C SER A 134 -8.83 -7.65 3.12
N GLY A 135 -7.74 -6.95 2.75
CA GLY A 135 -7.77 -5.56 2.34
C GLY A 135 -7.66 -4.55 3.49
N ASN A 136 -7.24 -4.99 4.69
CA ASN A 136 -6.99 -4.09 5.80
C ASN A 136 -5.58 -3.53 5.72
N ILE A 137 -5.44 -2.22 5.93
CA ILE A 137 -4.15 -1.54 6.02
C ILE A 137 -3.57 -1.79 7.40
N VAL A 138 -2.44 -2.49 7.48
CA VAL A 138 -1.82 -2.90 8.75
C VAL A 138 -0.53 -2.13 9.06
N TYR A 139 0.05 -1.49 8.05
CA TYR A 139 1.25 -0.66 8.21
C TYR A 139 1.34 0.38 7.09
N SER A 140 1.98 1.50 7.37
CA SER A 140 2.35 2.50 6.33
C SER A 140 3.57 3.30 6.75
N HIS A 141 4.34 3.74 5.75
CA HIS A 141 5.39 4.74 5.92
C HIS A 141 5.52 5.64 4.70
N SER A 142 6.22 6.77 4.87
CA SER A 142 6.55 7.71 3.80
C SER A 142 8.05 7.89 3.68
N GLY A 143 8.51 8.06 2.46
CA GLY A 143 9.94 8.19 2.15
C GLY A 143 10.63 6.84 1.99
N TYR A 144 11.84 6.87 1.44
CA TYR A 144 12.66 5.70 1.21
C TYR A 144 14.12 5.97 1.59
N THR A 145 14.69 5.04 2.33
CA THR A 145 16.13 4.95 2.60
C THR A 145 16.60 3.57 2.17
N PRO A 146 17.72 3.43 1.44
CA PRO A 146 18.24 2.12 1.03
C PRO A 146 18.32 1.14 2.22
N GLY A 147 17.71 -0.04 2.06
CA GLY A 147 17.56 -1.07 3.10
C GLY A 147 16.23 -1.04 3.86
N SER A 148 15.42 0.04 3.73
CA SER A 148 14.12 0.09 4.41
C SER A 148 13.07 -0.83 3.77
N GLU A 149 13.31 -1.34 2.57
CA GLU A 149 12.48 -2.37 1.92
C GLU A 149 12.43 -3.67 2.72
N GLU A 150 13.47 -4.00 3.46
CA GLU A 150 13.49 -5.18 4.34
C GLU A 150 12.44 -5.10 5.45
N GLU A 151 12.18 -3.90 5.98
CA GLU A 151 11.11 -3.72 6.97
C GLU A 151 9.74 -4.07 6.38
N LEU A 152 9.48 -3.73 5.12
CA LEU A 152 8.23 -4.08 4.43
C LEU A 152 8.07 -5.61 4.35
N PHE A 153 9.15 -6.30 4.02
CA PHE A 153 9.14 -7.76 3.96
C PHE A 153 8.86 -8.40 5.32
N GLU A 154 9.52 -7.92 6.38
CA GLU A 154 9.26 -8.41 7.75
C GLU A 154 7.82 -8.17 8.18
N LYS A 155 7.19 -7.04 7.79
CA LYS A 155 5.77 -6.79 8.04
C LYS A 155 4.86 -7.77 7.30
N ILE A 156 5.16 -8.08 6.04
CA ILE A 156 4.43 -9.09 5.25
C ILE A 156 4.57 -10.49 5.90
N LYS A 157 5.77 -10.88 6.31
CA LYS A 157 6.01 -12.17 6.98
C LYS A 157 5.20 -12.33 8.27
N ALA A 158 5.01 -11.24 9.00
CA ALA A 158 4.23 -11.25 10.24
C ALA A 158 2.72 -11.45 10.03
N LEU A 159 2.23 -11.43 8.78
CA LEU A 159 0.82 -11.67 8.43
C LEU A 159 0.49 -13.15 8.13
N LYS A 160 1.49 -14.04 8.23
CA LYS A 160 1.31 -15.48 8.05
C LYS A 160 0.44 -16.09 9.15
#